data_131aaf6acef75a176e31a9bd54a861d2
#
_entry.id   131aaf6acef75a176e31a9bd54a861d2
#
_cell.length_a   1.000
_cell.length_b   1.000
_cell.length_c   1.000
_cell.angle_alpha   90.00
_cell.angle_beta   90.00
_cell.angle_gamma   90.00
#
_symmetry.space_group_name_H-M   'P 1'
#
loop_
_entity.id
_entity.type
_entity.pdbx_description
1 polymer ?
#
loop_
_entity_poly.entity_id
_entity_poly.type
_entity_poly.pdbx_seq_one_letter_code
_entity_poly.pdbx_strand_id
1 'polypeptide(L)'
;MHVTEVAADLATEQQVLDDLLTGITDADWATPTSSPRWSVADQVAHLTYFDRTAALAITDPDRFRTMLDDLVGVAGGGDGAVDDLTLGRARKMSPPGVFEAWRANRRLLADAAATLADDSRVIWYGPSMGARSFLTARLMEVWAHGQDIVDALGLDRPASDRLRHVAQLGVITRNWSYVNRRMDVPEDEVRVELAAPSGDGWAWGPEGAPNAVRGSAEDFCLVVTQRRHTDDTDLD
;
A
#
# COMPACT_ATOMS: atom_id res chain seq x y z
N MET A 1 -12.43 -6.20 14.20
CA MET A 1 -11.84 -6.81 12.98
C MET A 1 -10.68 -7.69 13.39
N HIS A 2 -10.67 -8.95 13.00
CA HIS A 2 -9.62 -9.92 13.27
C HIS A 2 -8.54 -9.87 12.17
N VAL A 3 -7.32 -10.32 12.49
CA VAL A 3 -6.22 -10.37 11.52
C VAL A 3 -6.54 -11.20 10.28
N THR A 4 -7.35 -12.24 10.43
CA THR A 4 -7.83 -13.08 9.33
C THR A 4 -8.76 -12.37 8.37
N GLU A 5 -9.56 -11.40 8.84
CA GLU A 5 -10.43 -10.58 8.00
C GLU A 5 -9.58 -9.64 7.13
N VAL A 6 -8.56 -9.00 7.75
CA VAL A 6 -7.63 -8.13 7.01
C VAL A 6 -6.82 -8.94 5.97
N ALA A 7 -6.42 -10.16 6.30
CA ALA A 7 -5.73 -11.06 5.37
C ALA A 7 -6.61 -11.42 4.16
N ALA A 8 -7.90 -11.70 4.40
CA ALA A 8 -8.86 -11.99 3.34
C ALA A 8 -9.11 -10.77 2.43
N ASP A 9 -9.22 -9.57 3.01
CA ASP A 9 -9.37 -8.33 2.26
C ASP A 9 -8.12 -8.00 1.44
N LEU A 10 -6.92 -8.23 1.98
CA LEU A 10 -5.66 -8.11 1.23
C LEU A 10 -5.64 -9.07 0.03
N ALA A 11 -5.98 -10.34 0.23
CA ALA A 11 -6.01 -11.33 -0.85
C ALA A 11 -7.03 -10.94 -1.94
N THR A 12 -8.18 -10.38 -1.55
CA THR A 12 -9.20 -9.90 -2.48
C THR A 12 -8.70 -8.68 -3.26
N GLU A 13 -8.02 -7.72 -2.61
CA GLU A 13 -7.45 -6.55 -3.29
C GLU A 13 -6.35 -6.95 -4.28
N GLN A 14 -5.49 -7.91 -3.90
CA GLN A 14 -4.50 -8.51 -4.80
C GLN A 14 -5.16 -9.23 -5.99
N GLN A 15 -6.33 -9.86 -5.81
CA GLN A 15 -7.04 -10.50 -6.90
C GLN A 15 -7.64 -9.49 -7.88
N VAL A 16 -8.19 -8.36 -7.38
CA VAL A 16 -8.67 -7.27 -8.24
C VAL A 16 -7.54 -6.75 -9.15
N LEU A 17 -6.35 -6.53 -8.60
CA LEU A 17 -5.20 -6.11 -9.40
C LEU A 17 -4.75 -7.19 -10.38
N ASP A 18 -4.77 -8.47 -9.99
CA ASP A 18 -4.45 -9.60 -10.87
C ASP A 18 -5.38 -9.66 -12.09
N ASP A 19 -6.67 -9.48 -11.86
CA ASP A 19 -7.69 -9.51 -12.92
C ASP A 19 -7.47 -8.37 -13.92
N LEU A 20 -7.16 -7.15 -13.44
CA LEU A 20 -6.81 -6.01 -14.29
C LEU A 20 -5.56 -6.29 -15.13
N LEU A 21 -4.49 -6.79 -14.50
CA LEU A 21 -3.21 -7.10 -15.17
C LEU A 21 -3.32 -8.26 -16.17
N THR A 22 -4.25 -9.17 -15.97
CA THR A 22 -4.49 -10.28 -16.91
C THR A 22 -5.02 -9.78 -18.25
N GLY A 23 -5.73 -8.64 -18.27
CA GLY A 23 -6.34 -8.06 -19.48
C GLY A 23 -5.44 -7.12 -20.27
N ILE A 24 -4.24 -6.73 -19.76
CA ILE A 24 -3.38 -5.75 -20.44
C ILE A 24 -2.48 -6.39 -21.51
N THR A 25 -2.04 -5.59 -22.48
CA THR A 25 -1.15 -6.02 -23.56
C THR A 25 0.34 -5.97 -23.15
N ASP A 26 1.20 -6.63 -23.91
CA ASP A 26 2.66 -6.58 -23.67
C ASP A 26 3.22 -5.15 -23.73
N ALA A 27 2.62 -4.27 -24.54
CA ALA A 27 3.04 -2.87 -24.64
C ALA A 27 2.68 -2.06 -23.38
N ASP A 28 1.56 -2.37 -22.74
CA ASP A 28 1.08 -1.66 -21.54
C ASP A 28 2.05 -1.78 -20.37
N TRP A 29 2.78 -2.88 -20.27
CA TRP A 29 3.78 -3.07 -19.22
C TRP A 29 4.90 -2.02 -19.23
N ALA A 30 5.21 -1.44 -20.37
CA ALA A 30 6.23 -0.41 -20.52
C ALA A 30 5.67 1.02 -20.34
N THR A 31 4.37 1.18 -20.14
CA THR A 31 3.73 2.49 -19.96
C THR A 31 4.27 3.17 -18.70
N PRO A 32 4.78 4.41 -18.79
CA PRO A 32 5.21 5.18 -17.62
C PRO A 32 4.03 5.47 -16.69
N THR A 33 4.29 5.42 -15.38
CA THR A 33 3.31 5.81 -14.36
C THR A 33 3.62 7.20 -13.79
N SER A 34 2.77 7.71 -12.90
CA SER A 34 3.02 8.96 -12.16
C SER A 34 4.24 8.90 -11.24
N SER A 35 4.65 7.69 -10.83
CA SER A 35 5.87 7.50 -10.05
C SER A 35 7.10 7.74 -10.94
N PRO A 36 7.97 8.73 -10.61
CA PRO A 36 9.13 9.05 -11.46
C PRO A 36 10.00 7.81 -11.74
N ARG A 37 10.38 7.60 -12.98
CA ARG A 37 11.24 6.49 -13.46
C ARG A 37 10.58 5.10 -13.41
N TRP A 38 9.30 4.98 -13.05
CA TRP A 38 8.61 3.70 -12.93
C TRP A 38 7.58 3.49 -14.05
N SER A 39 7.61 2.33 -14.63
CA SER A 39 6.60 1.80 -15.54
C SER A 39 5.57 0.95 -14.79
N VAL A 40 4.53 0.50 -15.48
CA VAL A 40 3.59 -0.50 -14.96
C VAL A 40 4.32 -1.74 -14.47
N ALA A 41 5.33 -2.22 -15.21
CA ALA A 41 6.16 -3.36 -14.78
C ALA A 41 6.92 -3.06 -13.48
N ASP A 42 7.40 -1.83 -13.26
CA ASP A 42 8.08 -1.45 -12.04
C ASP A 42 7.13 -1.41 -10.83
N GLN A 43 5.88 -0.98 -11.02
CA GLN A 43 4.85 -1.03 -9.97
C GLN A 43 4.63 -2.48 -9.50
N VAL A 44 4.48 -3.42 -10.44
CA VAL A 44 4.31 -4.84 -10.12
C VAL A 44 5.59 -5.44 -9.54
N ALA A 45 6.76 -5.01 -10.01
CA ALA A 45 8.06 -5.40 -9.46
C ALA A 45 8.22 -4.97 -7.98
N HIS A 46 7.79 -3.76 -7.65
CA HIS A 46 7.73 -3.25 -6.28
C HIS A 46 6.85 -4.14 -5.40
N LEU A 47 5.62 -4.39 -5.82
CA LEU A 47 4.72 -5.29 -5.08
C LEU A 47 5.32 -6.69 -4.92
N THR A 48 5.97 -7.22 -5.99
CA THR A 48 6.67 -8.51 -5.97
C THR A 48 7.75 -8.57 -4.88
N TYR A 49 8.59 -7.54 -4.80
CA TYR A 49 9.65 -7.46 -3.79
C TYR A 49 9.07 -7.40 -2.38
N PHE A 50 8.11 -6.50 -2.15
CA PHE A 50 7.60 -6.26 -0.81
C PHE A 50 6.65 -7.35 -0.31
N ASP A 51 5.91 -8.06 -1.17
CA ASP A 51 5.14 -9.23 -0.76
C ASP A 51 6.05 -10.39 -0.35
N ARG A 52 7.18 -10.61 -1.06
CA ARG A 52 8.19 -11.58 -0.68
C ARG A 52 8.85 -11.25 0.65
N THR A 53 9.24 -9.99 0.85
CA THR A 53 9.89 -9.57 2.10
C THR A 53 8.91 -9.54 3.26
N ALA A 54 7.63 -9.27 3.01
CA ALA A 54 6.56 -9.36 4.00
C ALA A 54 6.36 -10.82 4.48
N ALA A 55 6.31 -11.76 3.56
CA ALA A 55 6.28 -13.18 3.92
C ALA A 55 7.52 -13.58 4.76
N LEU A 56 8.71 -13.11 4.36
CA LEU A 56 9.95 -13.38 5.09
C LEU A 56 9.95 -12.78 6.49
N ALA A 57 9.45 -11.53 6.65
CA ALA A 57 9.36 -10.84 7.93
C ALA A 57 8.47 -11.59 8.93
N ILE A 58 7.49 -12.35 8.46
CA ILE A 58 6.62 -13.19 9.28
C ILE A 58 7.31 -14.54 9.59
N THR A 59 7.89 -15.19 8.58
CA THR A 59 8.35 -16.58 8.68
C THR A 59 9.79 -16.74 9.17
N ASP A 60 10.66 -15.75 8.91
CA ASP A 60 12.07 -15.73 9.30
C ASP A 60 12.52 -14.28 9.60
N PRO A 61 12.15 -13.75 10.79
CA PRO A 61 12.46 -12.38 11.16
C PRO A 61 13.97 -12.07 11.22
N ASP A 62 14.81 -13.03 11.50
CA ASP A 62 16.26 -12.82 11.59
C ASP A 62 16.88 -12.61 10.20
N ARG A 63 16.44 -13.39 9.23
CA ARG A 63 16.84 -13.20 7.84
C ARG A 63 16.28 -11.90 7.27
N PHE A 64 15.07 -11.51 7.67
CA PHE A 64 14.52 -10.20 7.29
C PHE A 64 15.36 -9.05 7.83
N ARG A 65 15.85 -9.12 9.10
CA ARG A 65 16.76 -8.10 9.66
C ARG A 65 18.04 -7.96 8.85
N THR A 66 18.64 -9.07 8.44
CA THR A 66 19.85 -9.03 7.58
C THR A 66 19.57 -8.31 6.25
N MET A 67 18.42 -8.57 5.61
CA MET A 67 18.02 -7.87 4.40
C MET A 67 17.73 -6.38 4.63
N LEU A 68 17.19 -6.02 5.79
CA LEU A 68 16.95 -4.63 6.16
C LEU A 68 18.26 -3.86 6.33
N ASP A 69 19.27 -4.47 6.93
CA ASP A 69 20.63 -3.88 7.07
C ASP A 69 21.26 -3.61 5.69
N ASP A 70 21.08 -4.52 4.73
CA ASP A 70 21.52 -4.34 3.34
C ASP A 70 20.82 -3.13 2.69
N LEU A 71 19.48 -3.01 2.87
CA LEU A 71 18.72 -1.89 2.31
C LEU A 71 19.14 -0.56 2.93
N VAL A 72 19.31 -0.50 4.26
CA VAL A 72 19.79 0.70 4.95
C VAL A 72 21.19 1.09 4.45
N GLY A 73 22.05 0.11 4.19
CA GLY A 73 23.38 0.32 3.63
C GLY A 73 23.39 1.02 2.27
N VAL A 74 22.39 0.79 1.43
CA VAL A 74 22.29 1.39 0.08
C VAL A 74 21.43 2.66 0.05
N ALA A 75 20.60 2.91 1.05
CA ALA A 75 19.67 4.05 1.08
C ALA A 75 20.39 5.41 1.00
N GLY A 76 21.64 5.50 1.47
CA GLY A 76 22.48 6.69 1.34
C GLY A 76 22.86 7.03 -0.12
N GLY A 77 22.71 6.11 -1.06
CA GLY A 77 22.92 6.30 -2.50
C GLY A 77 21.73 6.95 -3.23
N GLY A 78 20.66 7.28 -2.52
CA GLY A 78 19.45 7.88 -3.07
C GLY A 78 18.48 6.87 -3.70
N ASP A 79 17.39 7.38 -4.26
CA ASP A 79 16.27 6.56 -4.79
C ASP A 79 16.73 5.55 -5.86
N GLY A 80 17.69 5.91 -6.71
CA GLY A 80 18.20 5.01 -7.74
C GLY A 80 18.86 3.75 -7.16
N ALA A 81 19.62 3.88 -6.06
CA ALA A 81 20.26 2.73 -5.40
C ALA A 81 19.22 1.83 -4.74
N VAL A 82 18.15 2.42 -4.16
CA VAL A 82 17.01 1.67 -3.62
C VAL A 82 16.25 0.94 -4.73
N ASP A 83 15.99 1.61 -5.86
CA ASP A 83 15.36 1.00 -7.04
C ASP A 83 16.19 -0.19 -7.54
N ASP A 84 17.52 -0.04 -7.66
CA ASP A 84 18.41 -1.11 -8.13
C ASP A 84 18.35 -2.34 -7.22
N LEU A 85 18.28 -2.13 -5.91
CA LEU A 85 18.16 -3.22 -4.95
C LEU A 85 16.77 -3.89 -5.00
N THR A 86 15.70 -3.11 -5.05
CA THR A 86 14.32 -3.62 -4.92
C THR A 86 13.75 -4.09 -6.25
N LEU A 87 14.04 -3.38 -7.35
CA LEU A 87 13.49 -3.64 -8.68
C LEU A 87 14.48 -4.30 -9.63
N GLY A 88 15.80 -4.17 -9.38
CA GLY A 88 16.83 -4.56 -10.34
C GLY A 88 16.79 -6.01 -10.79
N ARG A 89 16.29 -6.93 -9.94
CA ARG A 89 16.06 -8.33 -10.34
C ARG A 89 14.87 -8.45 -11.28
N ALA A 90 13.76 -7.81 -10.97
CA ALA A 90 12.54 -7.86 -11.75
C ALA A 90 12.72 -7.17 -13.12
N ARG A 91 13.47 -6.07 -13.20
CA ARG A 91 13.81 -5.36 -14.44
C ARG A 91 14.59 -6.21 -15.45
N LYS A 92 15.17 -7.36 -15.02
CA LYS A 92 15.83 -8.34 -15.90
C LYS A 92 14.90 -9.45 -16.39
N MET A 93 13.66 -9.46 -15.93
CA MET A 93 12.64 -10.45 -16.30
C MET A 93 11.76 -9.90 -17.43
N SER A 94 11.10 -10.80 -18.15
CA SER A 94 10.03 -10.38 -19.04
C SER A 94 8.80 -9.94 -18.23
N PRO A 95 7.90 -9.08 -18.77
CA PRO A 95 6.68 -8.70 -18.07
C PRO A 95 5.84 -9.87 -17.57
N PRO A 96 5.55 -10.92 -18.38
CA PRO A 96 4.90 -12.12 -17.86
C PRO A 96 5.66 -12.77 -16.70
N GLY A 97 7.00 -12.75 -16.73
CA GLY A 97 7.85 -13.30 -15.67
C GLY A 97 7.72 -12.51 -14.37
N VAL A 98 7.64 -11.18 -14.44
CA VAL A 98 7.38 -10.32 -13.25
C VAL A 98 6.00 -10.62 -12.68
N PHE A 99 4.99 -10.73 -13.53
CA PHE A 99 3.62 -11.02 -13.12
C PHE A 99 3.49 -12.38 -12.42
N GLU A 100 4.08 -13.42 -13.00
CA GLU A 100 4.09 -14.75 -12.34
C GLU A 100 4.88 -14.75 -11.03
N ALA A 101 5.98 -13.98 -10.94
CA ALA A 101 6.72 -13.83 -9.70
C ALA A 101 5.89 -13.12 -8.62
N TRP A 102 5.10 -12.09 -8.99
CA TRP A 102 4.18 -11.46 -8.06
C TRP A 102 3.08 -12.43 -7.59
N ARG A 103 2.47 -13.16 -8.50
CA ARG A 103 1.49 -14.20 -8.18
C ARG A 103 2.04 -15.25 -7.20
N ALA A 104 3.29 -15.66 -7.38
CA ALA A 104 3.95 -16.59 -6.46
C ALA A 104 4.17 -15.94 -5.08
N ASN A 105 4.66 -14.69 -5.03
CA ASN A 105 4.99 -14.02 -3.79
C ASN A 105 3.75 -13.61 -2.97
N ARG A 106 2.65 -13.21 -3.62
CA ARG A 106 1.39 -12.95 -2.90
C ARG A 106 0.82 -14.23 -2.27
N ARG A 107 1.01 -15.41 -2.89
CA ARG A 107 0.65 -16.70 -2.27
C ARG A 107 1.52 -16.99 -1.05
N LEU A 108 2.84 -16.78 -1.14
CA LEU A 108 3.74 -16.90 0.01
C LEU A 108 3.34 -15.97 1.16
N LEU A 109 2.94 -14.73 0.84
CA LEU A 109 2.44 -13.79 1.84
C LEU A 109 1.13 -14.26 2.47
N ALA A 110 0.19 -14.77 1.68
CA ALA A 110 -1.07 -15.31 2.18
C ALA A 110 -0.84 -16.50 3.13
N ASP A 111 0.04 -17.45 2.76
CA ASP A 111 0.41 -18.59 3.60
C ASP A 111 1.06 -18.14 4.92
N ALA A 112 1.97 -17.17 4.85
CA ALA A 112 2.61 -16.58 6.02
C ALA A 112 1.59 -15.85 6.91
N ALA A 113 0.71 -15.02 6.32
CA ALA A 113 -0.31 -14.27 7.04
C ALA A 113 -1.31 -15.17 7.78
N ALA A 114 -1.59 -16.36 7.26
CA ALA A 114 -2.45 -17.36 7.91
C ALA A 114 -1.88 -17.87 9.26
N THR A 115 -0.58 -17.67 9.54
CA THR A 115 0.05 -18.03 10.81
C THR A 115 -0.04 -16.92 11.88
N LEU A 116 -0.51 -15.73 11.52
CA LEU A 116 -0.57 -14.58 12.43
C LEU A 116 -1.81 -14.65 13.33
N ALA A 117 -1.62 -14.32 14.60
CA ALA A 117 -2.68 -14.06 15.57
C ALA A 117 -2.88 -12.55 15.76
N ASP A 118 -4.00 -12.14 16.38
CA ASP A 118 -4.34 -10.72 16.59
C ASP A 118 -3.30 -9.96 17.44
N ASP A 119 -2.59 -10.63 18.30
CA ASP A 119 -1.53 -10.10 19.18
C ASP A 119 -0.12 -10.23 18.57
N SER A 120 0.03 -10.87 17.41
CA SER A 120 1.31 -11.03 16.73
C SER A 120 1.89 -9.67 16.34
N ARG A 121 3.22 -9.58 16.37
CA ARG A 121 3.96 -8.41 15.91
C ARG A 121 4.95 -8.80 14.83
N VAL A 122 5.05 -7.96 13.80
CA VAL A 122 5.93 -8.16 12.65
C VAL A 122 6.97 -7.02 12.63
N ILE A 123 8.24 -7.38 12.45
CA ILE A 123 9.31 -6.41 12.21
C ILE A 123 9.20 -5.94 10.76
N TRP A 124 9.29 -4.62 10.56
CA TRP A 124 9.19 -4.03 9.22
C TRP A 124 10.27 -2.94 9.02
N TYR A 125 10.23 -2.20 7.93
CA TYR A 125 11.18 -1.14 7.57
C TYR A 125 11.14 0.10 8.50
N GLY A 126 10.58 -0.03 9.67
CA GLY A 126 10.45 0.97 10.72
C GLY A 126 10.19 0.28 12.07
N PRO A 127 9.41 0.89 12.96
CA PRO A 127 9.00 0.24 14.20
C PRO A 127 8.22 -1.04 13.93
N SER A 128 8.33 -2.03 14.84
CA SER A 128 7.53 -3.25 14.73
C SER A 128 6.04 -2.92 14.76
N MET A 129 5.26 -3.56 13.91
CA MET A 129 3.82 -3.33 13.76
C MET A 129 3.03 -4.51 14.33
N GLY A 130 1.83 -4.24 14.86
CA GLY A 130 0.85 -5.30 15.11
C GLY A 130 0.41 -5.92 13.78
N ALA A 131 0.08 -7.22 13.79
CA ALA A 131 -0.25 -7.98 12.59
C ALA A 131 -1.34 -7.33 11.72
N ARG A 132 -2.42 -6.81 12.34
CA ARG A 132 -3.48 -6.10 11.60
C ARG A 132 -2.96 -4.88 10.87
N SER A 133 -2.21 -4.01 11.55
CA SER A 133 -1.63 -2.81 10.94
C SER A 133 -0.64 -3.15 9.84
N PHE A 134 0.13 -4.23 10.02
CA PHE A 134 1.07 -4.73 9.02
C PHE A 134 0.35 -5.17 7.74
N LEU A 135 -0.69 -6.00 7.84
CA LEU A 135 -1.47 -6.44 6.68
C LEU A 135 -2.28 -5.30 6.05
N THR A 136 -2.79 -4.36 6.87
CA THR A 136 -3.43 -3.13 6.36
C THR A 136 -2.46 -2.30 5.53
N ALA A 137 -1.21 -2.14 5.97
CA ALA A 137 -0.20 -1.44 5.19
C ALA A 137 0.10 -2.15 3.86
N ARG A 138 0.14 -3.50 3.85
CA ARG A 138 0.29 -4.26 2.60
C ARG A 138 -0.90 -4.07 1.65
N LEU A 139 -2.15 -4.07 2.20
CA LEU A 139 -3.35 -3.79 1.41
C LEU A 139 -3.30 -2.39 0.80
N MET A 140 -2.92 -1.38 1.60
CA MET A 140 -2.75 0.00 1.12
C MET A 140 -1.75 0.08 -0.03
N GLU A 141 -0.60 -0.62 0.07
CA GLU A 141 0.40 -0.66 -1.01
C GLU A 141 -0.18 -1.26 -2.30
N VAL A 142 -0.87 -2.40 -2.21
CA VAL A 142 -1.50 -3.03 -3.39
C VAL A 142 -2.52 -2.10 -4.02
N TRP A 143 -3.35 -1.45 -3.21
CA TRP A 143 -4.37 -0.51 -3.69
C TRP A 143 -3.72 0.70 -4.35
N ALA A 144 -2.74 1.33 -3.69
CA ALA A 144 -2.13 2.56 -4.13
C ALA A 144 -1.27 2.38 -5.40
N HIS A 145 -0.44 1.32 -5.46
CA HIS A 145 0.33 0.98 -6.66
C HIS A 145 -0.56 0.47 -7.79
N GLY A 146 -1.67 -0.20 -7.45
CA GLY A 146 -2.73 -0.54 -8.40
C GLY A 146 -3.38 0.72 -8.99
N GLN A 147 -3.56 1.80 -8.21
CA GLN A 147 -4.07 3.07 -8.72
C GLN A 147 -3.11 3.73 -9.71
N ASP A 148 -1.80 3.71 -9.42
CA ASP A 148 -0.79 4.21 -10.37
C ASP A 148 -0.88 3.49 -11.73
N ILE A 149 -1.18 2.19 -11.74
CA ILE A 149 -1.38 1.39 -12.96
C ILE A 149 -2.68 1.76 -13.67
N VAL A 150 -3.77 1.83 -12.93
CA VAL A 150 -5.11 2.19 -13.45
C VAL A 150 -5.07 3.55 -14.12
N ASP A 151 -4.46 4.55 -13.47
CA ASP A 151 -4.31 5.89 -14.01
C ASP A 151 -3.45 5.91 -15.28
N ALA A 152 -2.33 5.18 -15.29
CA ALA A 152 -1.42 5.14 -16.42
C ALA A 152 -2.03 4.51 -17.68
N LEU A 153 -2.91 3.53 -17.48
CA LEU A 153 -3.54 2.76 -18.58
C LEU A 153 -4.95 3.24 -18.91
N GLY A 154 -5.51 4.18 -18.14
CA GLY A 154 -6.89 4.65 -18.31
C GLY A 154 -7.91 3.53 -18.09
N LEU A 155 -7.64 2.63 -17.14
CA LEU A 155 -8.54 1.53 -16.78
C LEU A 155 -9.57 2.00 -15.76
N ASP A 156 -10.67 1.28 -15.67
CA ASP A 156 -11.68 1.46 -14.62
C ASP A 156 -11.50 0.41 -13.52
N ARG A 157 -11.47 0.85 -12.27
CA ARG A 157 -11.39 0.00 -11.09
C ARG A 157 -12.46 0.45 -10.09
N PRO A 158 -13.57 -0.26 -9.98
CA PRO A 158 -14.62 0.09 -9.02
C PRO A 158 -14.09 0.15 -7.59
N ALA A 159 -14.42 1.23 -6.88
CA ALA A 159 -14.12 1.36 -5.47
C ALA A 159 -14.84 0.30 -4.64
N SER A 160 -14.27 -0.08 -3.52
CA SER A 160 -14.87 -1.07 -2.61
C SER A 160 -14.67 -0.68 -1.15
N ASP A 161 -15.47 -1.26 -0.25
CA ASP A 161 -15.39 -0.98 1.18
C ASP A 161 -14.07 -1.41 1.84
N ARG A 162 -13.18 -2.10 1.13
CA ARG A 162 -11.80 -2.33 1.57
C ARG A 162 -11.01 -1.03 1.70
N LEU A 163 -11.46 0.06 1.05
CA LEU A 163 -10.93 1.41 1.27
C LEU A 163 -10.96 1.85 2.74
N ARG A 164 -11.83 1.24 3.56
CA ARG A 164 -11.86 1.52 5.01
C ARG A 164 -10.53 1.21 5.69
N HIS A 165 -9.78 0.23 5.22
CA HIS A 165 -8.43 -0.08 5.73
C HIS A 165 -7.45 1.05 5.40
N VAL A 166 -7.49 1.55 4.18
CA VAL A 166 -6.61 2.64 3.72
C VAL A 166 -6.97 3.93 4.45
N ALA A 167 -8.27 4.25 4.56
CA ALA A 167 -8.75 5.42 5.29
C ALA A 167 -8.35 5.37 6.77
N GLN A 168 -8.56 4.23 7.44
CA GLN A 168 -8.13 4.02 8.82
C GLN A 168 -6.62 4.27 8.98
N LEU A 169 -5.81 3.76 8.06
CA LEU A 169 -4.36 3.96 8.09
C LEU A 169 -4.01 5.45 7.94
N GLY A 170 -4.63 6.15 6.98
CA GLY A 170 -4.46 7.59 6.78
C GLY A 170 -4.77 8.40 8.04
N VAL A 171 -5.87 8.07 8.72
CA VAL A 171 -6.25 8.74 9.97
C VAL A 171 -5.23 8.51 11.09
N ILE A 172 -4.86 7.26 11.36
CA ILE A 172 -3.97 6.95 12.51
C ILE A 172 -2.52 7.35 12.28
N THR A 173 -2.09 7.51 11.03
CA THR A 173 -0.72 7.93 10.70
C THR A 173 -0.55 9.43 10.51
N ARG A 174 -1.62 10.23 10.68
CA ARG A 174 -1.57 11.70 10.55
C ARG A 174 -0.39 12.30 11.32
N ASN A 175 -0.31 12.07 12.61
CA ASN A 175 0.74 12.66 13.44
C ASN A 175 2.14 12.17 13.03
N TRP A 176 2.25 10.89 12.70
CA TRP A 176 3.51 10.32 12.23
C TRP A 176 3.97 10.96 10.90
N SER A 177 3.04 11.33 10.03
CA SER A 177 3.38 12.00 8.76
C SER A 177 3.99 13.41 8.98
N TYR A 178 3.55 14.15 10.00
CA TYR A 178 4.17 15.41 10.40
C TYR A 178 5.58 15.20 10.96
N VAL A 179 5.73 14.23 11.88
CA VAL A 179 7.03 13.90 12.47
C VAL A 179 8.05 13.51 11.39
N ASN A 180 7.66 12.69 10.41
CA ASN A 180 8.53 12.29 9.30
C ASN A 180 8.97 13.46 8.44
N ARG A 181 8.14 14.48 8.29
CA ARG A 181 8.46 15.70 7.55
C ARG A 181 9.18 16.74 8.40
N ARG A 182 9.50 16.40 9.67
CA ARG A 182 10.10 17.33 10.66
C ARG A 182 9.26 18.60 10.86
N MET A 183 7.95 18.43 10.84
CA MET A 183 6.96 19.48 11.11
C MET A 183 6.36 19.29 12.49
N ASP A 184 5.94 20.38 13.10
CA ASP A 184 5.19 20.35 14.35
C ASP A 184 3.84 19.66 14.13
N VAL A 185 3.50 18.74 15.04
CA VAL A 185 2.21 18.05 14.99
C VAL A 185 1.14 19.01 15.51
N PRO A 186 0.10 19.34 14.70
CA PRO A 186 -1.01 20.15 15.19
C PRO A 186 -1.73 19.48 16.37
N GLU A 187 -1.99 20.26 17.42
CA GLU A 187 -2.67 19.78 18.64
C GLU A 187 -4.17 19.55 18.41
N ASP A 188 -4.74 20.26 17.45
CA ASP A 188 -6.17 20.19 17.15
C ASP A 188 -6.58 18.80 16.64
N GLU A 189 -7.67 18.31 17.20
CA GLU A 189 -8.33 17.10 16.74
C GLU A 189 -9.01 17.33 15.38
N VAL A 190 -9.09 16.27 14.59
CA VAL A 190 -9.73 16.28 13.28
C VAL A 190 -10.83 15.23 13.25
N ARG A 191 -12.00 15.63 12.85
CA ARG A 191 -13.10 14.74 12.46
C ARG A 191 -12.94 14.34 11.00
N VAL A 192 -13.02 13.05 10.69
CA VAL A 192 -13.06 12.53 9.32
C VAL A 192 -14.40 11.84 9.11
N GLU A 193 -15.17 12.29 8.11
CA GLU A 193 -16.50 11.75 7.76
C GLU A 193 -16.53 11.43 6.28
N LEU A 194 -16.59 10.15 5.93
CA LEU A 194 -16.46 9.67 4.56
C LEU A 194 -17.70 8.90 4.12
N ALA A 195 -18.14 9.15 2.88
CA ALA A 195 -19.10 8.31 2.19
C ALA A 195 -18.38 7.06 1.64
N ALA A 196 -18.80 5.90 2.11
CA ALA A 196 -18.29 4.60 1.66
C ALA A 196 -18.76 4.25 0.25
N PRO A 197 -18.04 3.41 -0.51
CA PRO A 197 -18.52 2.88 -1.79
C PRO A 197 -19.88 2.15 -1.70
N SER A 198 -20.16 1.49 -0.58
CA SER A 198 -21.47 0.87 -0.29
C SER A 198 -22.61 1.87 -0.08
N GLY A 199 -22.29 3.16 0.15
CA GLY A 199 -23.24 4.19 0.54
C GLY A 199 -23.34 4.38 2.07
N ASP A 200 -22.64 3.58 2.87
CA ASP A 200 -22.55 3.76 4.32
C ASP A 200 -21.72 5.01 4.67
N GLY A 201 -21.92 5.54 5.89
CA GLY A 201 -21.08 6.60 6.45
C GLY A 201 -19.98 6.03 7.35
N TRP A 202 -18.74 6.43 7.12
CA TRP A 202 -17.62 6.12 8.03
C TRP A 202 -17.16 7.38 8.75
N ALA A 203 -16.83 7.25 10.03
CA ALA A 203 -16.39 8.38 10.81
C ALA A 203 -15.27 8.03 11.80
N TRP A 204 -14.33 8.97 11.96
CA TRP A 204 -13.22 8.92 12.93
C TRP A 204 -13.05 10.27 13.62
N GLY A 205 -12.50 10.26 14.81
CA GLY A 205 -12.29 11.46 15.64
C GLY A 205 -13.58 11.93 16.32
N PRO A 206 -13.47 12.87 17.29
CA PRO A 206 -14.60 13.35 18.06
C PRO A 206 -15.57 14.19 17.21
N GLU A 207 -16.87 14.12 17.50
CA GLU A 207 -17.92 14.89 16.78
C GLU A 207 -17.76 16.40 16.89
N GLY A 208 -17.17 16.89 18.00
CA GLY A 208 -16.93 18.32 18.24
C GLY A 208 -15.54 18.80 17.85
N ALA A 209 -14.78 18.06 17.04
CA ALA A 209 -13.46 18.48 16.60
C ALA A 209 -13.49 19.84 15.88
N PRO A 210 -12.53 20.73 16.13
CA PRO A 210 -12.49 22.07 15.50
C PRO A 210 -12.23 22.00 13.99
N ASN A 211 -11.64 20.92 13.52
CA ASN A 211 -11.36 20.69 12.11
C ASN A 211 -12.06 19.41 11.62
N ALA A 212 -12.46 19.40 10.36
CA ALA A 212 -13.07 18.23 9.74
C ALA A 212 -12.56 18.01 8.32
N VAL A 213 -12.60 16.76 7.87
CA VAL A 213 -12.45 16.37 6.45
C VAL A 213 -13.69 15.55 6.07
N ARG A 214 -14.35 15.95 5.00
CA ARG A 214 -15.56 15.28 4.49
C ARG A 214 -15.43 15.00 3.01
N GLY A 215 -16.07 13.93 2.54
CA GLY A 215 -16.12 13.60 1.12
C GLY A 215 -16.23 12.10 0.86
N SER A 216 -15.84 11.66 -0.33
CA SER A 216 -15.80 10.24 -0.67
C SER A 216 -14.64 9.54 0.01
N ALA A 217 -14.81 8.26 0.35
CA ALA A 217 -13.73 7.44 0.88
C ALA A 217 -12.61 7.26 -0.16
N GLU A 218 -12.95 7.25 -1.43
CA GLU A 218 -11.98 7.13 -2.52
C GLU A 218 -11.08 8.36 -2.60
N ASP A 219 -11.64 9.57 -2.65
CA ASP A 219 -10.86 10.82 -2.67
C ASP A 219 -9.94 10.92 -1.45
N PHE A 220 -10.47 10.61 -0.27
CA PHE A 220 -9.65 10.61 0.94
C PHE A 220 -8.47 9.64 0.83
N CYS A 221 -8.70 8.41 0.35
CA CYS A 221 -7.65 7.42 0.15
C CYS A 221 -6.63 7.87 -0.90
N LEU A 222 -7.06 8.48 -2.01
CA LEU A 222 -6.19 9.04 -3.05
C LEU A 222 -5.28 10.14 -2.49
N VAL A 223 -5.81 11.02 -1.65
CA VAL A 223 -5.03 12.11 -1.03
C VAL A 223 -4.03 11.56 0.01
N VAL A 224 -4.47 10.72 0.94
CA VAL A 224 -3.57 10.23 2.01
C VAL A 224 -2.49 9.29 1.49
N THR A 225 -2.69 8.66 0.34
CA THR A 225 -1.67 7.87 -0.36
C THR A 225 -0.90 8.68 -1.41
N GLN A 226 -1.14 9.99 -1.52
CA GLN A 226 -0.43 10.93 -2.41
C GLN A 226 -0.64 10.63 -3.92
N ARG A 227 -1.81 10.13 -4.31
CA ARG A 227 -2.19 9.88 -5.70
C ARG A 227 -2.97 11.04 -6.32
N ARG A 228 -3.55 11.92 -5.47
CA ARG A 228 -4.20 13.17 -5.89
C ARG A 228 -3.81 14.30 -4.94
N HIS A 229 -3.79 15.51 -5.47
CA HIS A 229 -3.79 16.73 -4.65
C HIS A 229 -5.22 16.98 -4.12
N THR A 230 -5.35 17.65 -2.98
CA THR A 230 -6.68 17.99 -2.43
C THR A 230 -7.52 18.79 -3.41
N ASP A 231 -6.89 19.69 -4.19
CA ASP A 231 -7.56 20.53 -5.20
C ASP A 231 -8.13 19.73 -6.38
N ASP A 232 -7.73 18.48 -6.55
CA ASP A 232 -8.21 17.55 -7.58
C ASP A 232 -9.31 16.60 -7.05
N THR A 233 -9.86 16.89 -5.86
CA THR A 233 -10.88 16.07 -5.17
C THR A 233 -12.03 16.94 -4.67
N ASP A 234 -13.14 16.29 -4.34
CA ASP A 234 -14.32 16.92 -3.71
C ASP A 234 -14.27 16.87 -2.16
N LEU A 235 -13.08 16.76 -1.56
CA LEU A 235 -12.91 16.82 -0.12
C LEU A 235 -13.08 18.24 0.42
N ASP A 236 -13.84 18.35 1.55
CA ASP A 236 -14.14 19.59 2.27
C ASP A 236 -13.53 19.54 3.71
#